data_58449fd0603d5b1e9a0508c9669be394
#
_entry.id   58449fd0603d5b1e9a0508c9669be394
#
_cell.length_a   1.000
_cell.length_b   1.000
_cell.length_c   1.000
_cell.angle_alpha   90.00
_cell.angle_beta   90.00
_cell.angle_gamma   90.00
#
_symmetry.space_group_name_H-M   'P 1'
#
loop_
_entity.id
_entity.type
_entity.pdbx_description
1 polymer ?
#
loop_
_entity_poly.entity_id
_entity_poly.type
_entity_poly.pdbx_seq_one_letter_code
_entity_poly.pdbx_strand_id
1 'polypeptide(L)'
;MVLSVAAAAAARLAFYPSLLYNVVLEKVSSRKWFHRIDETILVGALPFRGMSQQLVEEENVRGVITMNEEYETWLWCNTAEEWQALGVEQLRLSTVDLTGVPTLENLEKGVKFALKHRQHGNSVYIHCKAGRSRSPTMAAAYLIVVNKWSPQEAIRFLANIRPHILVRQGQLQALEKFYCTESKQWRG
;
A
#
# COMPACT_ATOMS: atom_id res chain seq x y z
N MET A 1 7.80 -1.56 25.94
CA MET A 1 7.79 -2.84 25.18
C MET A 1 6.48 -3.62 25.35
N VAL A 2 5.96 -3.83 26.57
CA VAL A 2 4.72 -4.59 26.82
C VAL A 2 3.47 -3.95 26.18
N LEU A 3 3.32 -2.63 26.25
CA LEU A 3 2.20 -1.88 25.64
C LEU A 3 2.15 -2.01 24.10
N SER A 4 3.30 -2.12 23.43
CA SER A 4 3.36 -2.29 21.96
C SER A 4 2.94 -3.71 21.53
N VAL A 5 3.26 -4.73 22.33
CA VAL A 5 2.87 -6.12 22.05
C VAL A 5 1.36 -6.30 22.25
N ALA A 6 0.80 -5.73 23.33
CA ALA A 6 -0.63 -5.77 23.58
C ALA A 6 -1.44 -5.04 22.49
N ALA A 7 -0.95 -3.88 22.02
CA ALA A 7 -1.58 -3.14 20.95
C ALA A 7 -1.53 -3.90 19.61
N ALA A 8 -0.42 -4.57 19.31
CA ALA A 8 -0.31 -5.42 18.11
C ALA A 8 -1.25 -6.64 18.20
N ALA A 9 -1.35 -7.28 19.37
CA ALA A 9 -2.29 -8.39 19.58
C ALA A 9 -3.75 -7.94 19.43
N ALA A 10 -4.12 -6.80 20.00
CA ALA A 10 -5.45 -6.22 19.84
C ALA A 10 -5.76 -5.88 18.37
N ALA A 11 -4.79 -5.33 17.62
CA ALA A 11 -4.92 -5.04 16.19
C ALA A 11 -5.18 -6.32 15.38
N ARG A 12 -4.51 -7.42 15.72
CA ARG A 12 -4.71 -8.73 15.07
C ARG A 12 -6.11 -9.29 15.34
N LEU A 13 -6.60 -9.23 16.58
CA LEU A 13 -7.96 -9.67 16.95
C LEU A 13 -9.05 -8.83 16.27
N ALA A 14 -8.83 -7.52 16.15
CA ALA A 14 -9.77 -6.60 15.51
C ALA A 14 -9.72 -6.63 13.97
N PHE A 15 -8.80 -7.39 13.36
CA PHE A 15 -8.60 -7.38 11.91
C PHE A 15 -9.86 -7.75 11.14
N TYR A 16 -10.43 -8.94 11.37
CA TYR A 16 -11.59 -9.42 10.61
C TYR A 16 -12.86 -8.61 10.84
N PRO A 17 -13.24 -8.26 12.08
CA PRO A 17 -14.39 -7.37 12.31
C PRO A 17 -14.25 -6.02 11.59
N SER A 18 -13.07 -5.42 11.63
CA SER A 18 -12.85 -4.14 10.95
C SER A 18 -12.71 -4.28 9.43
N LEU A 19 -12.30 -5.43 8.90
CA LEU A 19 -12.36 -5.73 7.47
C LEU A 19 -13.81 -5.80 7.00
N LEU A 20 -14.67 -6.51 7.71
CA LEU A 20 -16.10 -6.59 7.41
C LEU A 20 -16.74 -5.20 7.41
N TYR A 21 -16.42 -4.36 8.39
CA TYR A 21 -16.86 -2.97 8.43
C TYR A 21 -16.44 -2.19 7.17
N ASN A 22 -15.22 -2.36 6.67
CA ASN A 22 -14.76 -1.70 5.43
C ASN A 22 -15.51 -2.20 4.19
N VAL A 23 -15.83 -3.49 4.10
CA VAL A 23 -16.61 -4.07 3.01
C VAL A 23 -18.03 -3.50 3.00
N VAL A 24 -18.65 -3.37 4.18
CA VAL A 24 -19.98 -2.76 4.30
C VAL A 24 -19.92 -1.27 3.88
N LEU A 25 -18.93 -0.53 4.38
CA LEU A 25 -18.77 0.89 4.02
C LEU A 25 -18.57 1.12 2.52
N GLU A 26 -17.86 0.24 1.85
CA GLU A 26 -17.71 0.35 0.38
C GLU A 26 -19.05 0.18 -0.33
N LYS A 27 -19.90 -0.76 0.11
CA LYS A 27 -21.22 -1.00 -0.48
C LYS A 27 -22.26 0.09 -0.19
N VAL A 28 -22.16 0.73 0.98
CA VAL A 28 -23.18 1.72 1.43
C VAL A 28 -22.71 3.17 1.29
N SER A 29 -21.50 3.43 0.82
CA SER A 29 -20.94 4.76 0.64
C SER A 29 -20.30 4.91 -0.74
N SER A 30 -19.93 6.12 -1.12
CA SER A 30 -19.17 6.41 -2.35
C SER A 30 -17.68 6.00 -2.31
N ARG A 31 -17.25 5.22 -1.32
CA ARG A 31 -15.88 4.78 -1.18
C ARG A 31 -15.54 3.70 -2.20
N LYS A 32 -14.62 4.03 -3.10
CA LYS A 32 -14.07 3.02 -4.02
C LYS A 32 -13.06 2.12 -3.30
N TRP A 33 -13.05 0.84 -3.66
CA TRP A 33 -12.12 -0.14 -3.09
C TRP A 33 -10.66 0.22 -3.37
N PHE A 34 -10.40 0.74 -4.56
CA PHE A 34 -9.11 1.28 -4.97
C PHE A 34 -9.26 2.55 -5.81
N HIS A 35 -8.16 3.27 -5.98
CA HIS A 35 -8.03 4.40 -6.90
C HIS A 35 -6.73 4.28 -7.66
N ARG A 36 -6.76 4.62 -8.94
CA ARG A 36 -5.56 4.84 -9.74
C ARG A 36 -4.97 6.19 -9.33
N ILE A 37 -3.68 6.20 -9.05
CA ILE A 37 -2.95 7.38 -8.57
C ILE A 37 -2.22 8.06 -9.73
N ASP A 38 -1.51 7.26 -10.52
CA ASP A 38 -0.87 7.68 -11.76
C ASP A 38 -0.92 6.55 -12.81
N GLU A 39 -0.13 6.64 -13.86
CA GLU A 39 -0.08 5.61 -14.92
C GLU A 39 0.40 4.25 -14.40
N THR A 40 1.15 4.23 -13.28
CA THR A 40 1.75 3.01 -12.73
C THR A 40 1.04 2.52 -11.47
N ILE A 41 0.70 3.43 -10.54
CA ILE A 41 0.30 3.05 -9.18
C ILE A 41 -1.22 3.08 -9.00
N LEU A 42 -1.76 2.00 -8.43
CA LEU A 42 -3.08 1.94 -7.83
C LEU A 42 -2.92 1.76 -6.31
N VAL A 43 -3.73 2.45 -5.54
CA VAL A 43 -3.78 2.32 -4.07
C VAL A 43 -5.15 1.82 -3.64
N GLY A 44 -5.17 0.72 -2.91
CA GLY A 44 -6.43 0.10 -2.53
C GLY A 44 -6.44 -0.65 -1.21
N ALA A 45 -7.61 -1.22 -0.95
CA ALA A 45 -7.86 -2.17 0.11
C ALA A 45 -7.46 -3.59 -0.31
N LEU A 46 -7.75 -4.56 0.53
CA LEU A 46 -7.38 -5.97 0.34
C LEU A 46 -7.89 -6.51 -1.02
N PRO A 47 -7.03 -7.03 -1.91
CA PRO A 47 -7.47 -7.55 -3.20
C PRO A 47 -8.06 -8.96 -3.03
N PHE A 48 -9.39 -9.04 -2.88
CA PHE A 48 -10.06 -10.33 -2.84
C PHE A 48 -9.83 -11.11 -4.15
N ARG A 49 -9.80 -12.45 -4.07
CA ARG A 49 -9.59 -13.32 -5.26
C ARG A 49 -10.49 -12.95 -6.43
N GLY A 50 -11.77 -12.60 -6.16
CA GLY A 50 -12.72 -12.19 -7.21
C GLY A 50 -12.38 -10.88 -7.93
N MET A 51 -11.42 -10.09 -7.42
CA MET A 51 -10.97 -8.85 -8.06
C MET A 51 -9.76 -9.06 -8.98
N SER A 52 -9.15 -10.25 -8.96
CA SER A 52 -7.88 -10.49 -9.65
C SER A 52 -7.99 -10.28 -11.16
N GLN A 53 -9.09 -10.73 -11.76
CA GLN A 53 -9.35 -10.56 -13.18
C GLN A 53 -9.43 -9.06 -13.55
N GLN A 54 -10.23 -8.29 -12.82
CA GLN A 54 -10.33 -6.86 -13.03
C GLN A 54 -8.97 -6.17 -12.92
N LEU A 55 -8.19 -6.46 -11.88
CA LEU A 55 -6.87 -5.85 -11.68
C LEU A 55 -5.91 -6.20 -12.82
N VAL A 56 -5.93 -7.43 -13.31
CA VAL A 56 -4.98 -7.91 -14.33
C VAL A 56 -5.40 -7.47 -15.73
N GLU A 57 -6.68 -7.57 -16.08
CA GLU A 57 -7.17 -7.35 -17.44
C GLU A 57 -7.54 -5.88 -17.70
N GLU A 58 -8.24 -5.23 -16.75
CA GLU A 58 -8.70 -3.85 -16.93
C GLU A 58 -7.65 -2.82 -16.49
N GLU A 59 -6.94 -3.09 -15.38
CA GLU A 59 -5.98 -2.16 -14.79
C GLU A 59 -4.52 -2.46 -15.14
N ASN A 60 -4.26 -3.50 -15.96
CA ASN A 60 -2.92 -3.93 -16.36
C ASN A 60 -1.96 -4.16 -15.19
N VAL A 61 -2.46 -4.65 -14.05
CA VAL A 61 -1.64 -4.95 -12.88
C VAL A 61 -0.74 -6.14 -13.17
N ARG A 62 0.56 -5.95 -13.04
CA ARG A 62 1.60 -6.98 -13.14
C ARG A 62 2.49 -7.02 -11.90
N GLY A 63 2.29 -6.09 -10.98
CA GLY A 63 2.93 -6.08 -9.67
C GLY A 63 1.93 -5.85 -8.55
N VAL A 64 2.10 -6.52 -7.43
CA VAL A 64 1.31 -6.31 -6.21
C VAL A 64 2.25 -6.08 -5.04
N ILE A 65 2.10 -4.94 -4.36
CA ILE A 65 2.79 -4.66 -3.10
C ILE A 65 1.81 -4.89 -1.95
N THR A 66 2.07 -5.92 -1.15
CA THR A 66 1.25 -6.33 -0.01
C THR A 66 1.85 -5.78 1.28
N MET A 67 1.20 -4.78 1.90
CA MET A 67 1.61 -4.18 3.17
C MET A 67 1.07 -4.95 4.39
N ASN A 68 0.30 -5.99 4.17
CA ASN A 68 -0.32 -6.82 5.19
C ASN A 68 0.63 -7.89 5.73
N GLU A 69 0.42 -8.26 7.00
CA GLU A 69 0.98 -9.50 7.55
C GLU A 69 0.35 -10.73 6.86
N GLU A 70 1.00 -11.86 6.91
CA GLU A 70 0.58 -13.05 6.15
C GLU A 70 -0.82 -13.54 6.54
N TYR A 71 -1.13 -13.64 7.85
CA TYR A 71 -2.44 -14.06 8.34
C TYR A 71 -3.60 -13.18 7.87
N GLU A 72 -3.33 -11.90 7.53
CA GLU A 72 -4.34 -10.96 7.05
C GLU A 72 -4.85 -11.29 5.64
N THR A 73 -4.07 -12.02 4.85
CA THR A 73 -4.33 -12.24 3.41
C THR A 73 -4.69 -13.69 3.07
N TRP A 74 -4.29 -14.65 3.89
CA TRP A 74 -4.31 -16.08 3.55
C TRP A 74 -5.68 -16.64 3.16
N LEU A 75 -6.78 -16.14 3.75
CA LEU A 75 -8.14 -16.62 3.47
C LEU A 75 -8.75 -15.99 2.21
N TRP A 76 -8.44 -14.74 1.92
CA TRP A 76 -9.24 -13.93 1.01
C TRP A 76 -8.50 -13.49 -0.25
N CYS A 77 -7.17 -13.42 -0.19
CA CYS A 77 -6.35 -12.97 -1.29
C CYS A 77 -5.67 -14.13 -2.01
N ASN A 78 -5.18 -13.89 -3.21
CA ASN A 78 -4.30 -14.82 -3.89
C ASN A 78 -3.00 -15.00 -3.10
N THR A 79 -2.47 -16.21 -3.12
CA THR A 79 -1.09 -16.50 -2.70
C THR A 79 -0.09 -15.95 -3.71
N ALA A 80 1.21 -16.03 -3.38
CA ALA A 80 2.25 -15.62 -4.32
C ALA A 80 2.24 -16.48 -5.59
N GLU A 81 1.98 -17.79 -5.45
CA GLU A 81 1.89 -18.74 -6.56
C GLU A 81 0.66 -18.48 -7.43
N GLU A 82 -0.50 -18.17 -6.81
CA GLU A 82 -1.72 -17.80 -7.53
C GLU A 82 -1.53 -16.49 -8.30
N TRP A 83 -0.86 -15.48 -7.73
CA TRP A 83 -0.49 -14.25 -8.44
C TRP A 83 0.46 -14.53 -9.60
N GLN A 84 1.48 -15.35 -9.38
CA GLN A 84 2.44 -15.73 -10.41
C GLN A 84 1.76 -16.47 -11.57
N ALA A 85 0.78 -17.34 -11.31
CA ALA A 85 -0.01 -18.01 -12.34
C ALA A 85 -0.82 -17.04 -13.21
N LEU A 86 -1.16 -15.86 -12.67
CA LEU A 86 -1.81 -14.76 -13.39
C LEU A 86 -0.82 -13.80 -14.07
N GLY A 87 0.48 -14.09 -14.03
CA GLY A 87 1.53 -13.23 -14.57
C GLY A 87 1.79 -11.98 -13.72
N VAL A 88 1.49 -12.03 -12.43
CA VAL A 88 1.66 -10.93 -11.47
C VAL A 88 2.74 -11.27 -10.46
N GLU A 89 3.72 -10.38 -10.31
CA GLU A 89 4.76 -10.48 -9.29
C GLU A 89 4.26 -9.90 -7.96
N GLN A 90 4.43 -10.61 -6.85
CA GLN A 90 4.07 -10.11 -5.52
C GLN A 90 5.29 -9.76 -4.69
N LEU A 91 5.30 -8.55 -4.12
CA LEU A 91 6.24 -8.12 -3.10
C LEU A 91 5.51 -7.91 -1.77
N ARG A 92 5.84 -8.71 -0.75
CA ARG A 92 5.29 -8.54 0.59
C ARG A 92 6.23 -7.69 1.46
N LEU A 93 5.69 -6.60 1.99
CA LEU A 93 6.36 -5.66 2.90
C LEU A 93 5.57 -5.55 4.20
N SER A 94 5.53 -6.64 4.96
CA SER A 94 4.67 -6.79 6.14
C SER A 94 4.84 -5.65 7.14
N THR A 95 3.75 -5.00 7.44
CA THR A 95 3.66 -3.90 8.42
C THR A 95 2.44 -4.13 9.28
N VAL A 96 2.61 -4.09 10.60
CA VAL A 96 1.52 -4.32 11.57
C VAL A 96 0.38 -3.32 11.34
N ASP A 97 -0.87 -3.79 11.39
CA ASP A 97 -2.03 -2.91 11.22
C ASP A 97 -2.14 -1.91 12.39
N LEU A 98 -2.73 -0.76 12.13
CA LEU A 98 -3.00 0.35 13.05
C LEU A 98 -1.76 1.01 13.68
N THR A 99 -0.75 0.27 14.09
CA THR A 99 0.41 0.78 14.84
C THR A 99 1.72 0.76 14.07
N GLY A 100 1.81 -0.06 13.02
CA GLY A 100 3.04 -0.28 12.27
C GLY A 100 3.42 0.91 11.39
N VAL A 101 4.73 1.08 11.29
CA VAL A 101 5.37 2.04 10.39
C VAL A 101 6.27 1.25 9.46
N PRO A 102 6.16 1.42 8.12
CA PRO A 102 7.10 0.80 7.20
C PRO A 102 8.54 1.21 7.51
N THR A 103 9.46 0.27 7.45
CA THR A 103 10.88 0.56 7.61
C THR A 103 11.41 1.30 6.38
N LEU A 104 12.53 2.01 6.52
CA LEU A 104 13.20 2.67 5.40
C LEU A 104 13.52 1.65 4.29
N GLU A 105 14.09 0.51 4.67
CA GLU A 105 14.39 -0.60 3.74
C GLU A 105 13.14 -1.07 2.97
N ASN A 106 12.00 -1.19 3.64
CA ASN A 106 10.75 -1.58 2.98
C ASN A 106 10.26 -0.52 2.01
N LEU A 107 10.39 0.77 2.33
CA LEU A 107 10.05 1.86 1.42
C LEU A 107 10.95 1.83 0.18
N GLU A 108 12.26 1.66 0.35
CA GLU A 108 13.23 1.53 -0.75
C GLU A 108 12.93 0.32 -1.65
N LYS A 109 12.68 -0.85 -1.06
CA LYS A 109 12.31 -2.07 -1.80
C LYS A 109 11.02 -1.87 -2.60
N GLY A 110 10.00 -1.29 -1.97
CA GLY A 110 8.73 -1.05 -2.62
C GLY A 110 8.83 -0.04 -3.77
N VAL A 111 9.58 1.04 -3.60
CA VAL A 111 9.84 2.02 -4.66
C VAL A 111 10.59 1.39 -5.82
N LYS A 112 11.66 0.65 -5.55
CA LYS A 112 12.44 -0.07 -6.58
C LYS A 112 11.56 -1.04 -7.37
N PHE A 113 10.69 -1.77 -6.69
CA PHE A 113 9.72 -2.67 -7.31
C PHE A 113 8.75 -1.92 -8.21
N ALA A 114 8.18 -0.82 -7.74
CA ALA A 114 7.24 -0.01 -8.50
C ALA A 114 7.91 0.62 -9.74
N LEU A 115 9.12 1.13 -9.61
CA LEU A 115 9.90 1.70 -10.73
C LEU A 115 10.26 0.64 -11.79
N LYS A 116 10.56 -0.59 -11.39
CA LYS A 116 10.76 -1.72 -12.31
C LYS A 116 9.51 -1.92 -13.19
N HIS A 117 8.33 -1.98 -12.59
CA HIS A 117 7.08 -2.15 -13.34
C HIS A 117 6.75 -0.93 -14.22
N ARG A 118 7.02 0.29 -13.72
CA ARG A 118 6.88 1.52 -14.50
C ARG A 118 7.68 1.49 -15.79
N GLN A 119 8.93 1.02 -15.76
CA GLN A 119 9.79 0.90 -16.94
C GLN A 119 9.22 -0.04 -18.00
N HIS A 120 8.39 -0.99 -17.62
CA HIS A 120 7.72 -1.93 -18.52
C HIS A 120 6.28 -1.51 -18.90
N GLY A 121 5.84 -0.32 -18.51
CA GLY A 121 4.47 0.13 -18.75
C GLY A 121 3.39 -0.64 -17.98
N ASN A 122 3.77 -1.33 -16.92
CA ASN A 122 2.88 -2.14 -16.09
C ASN A 122 2.33 -1.35 -14.91
N SER A 123 1.14 -1.72 -14.45
CA SER A 123 0.58 -1.19 -13.21
C SER A 123 0.98 -2.02 -11.99
N VAL A 124 1.09 -1.33 -10.84
CA VAL A 124 1.34 -1.93 -9.52
C VAL A 124 0.20 -1.59 -8.57
N TYR A 125 -0.40 -2.63 -7.99
CA TYR A 125 -1.43 -2.49 -6.97
C TYR A 125 -0.81 -2.50 -5.57
N ILE A 126 -0.84 -1.35 -4.89
CA ILE A 126 -0.33 -1.22 -3.52
C ILE A 126 -1.51 -1.32 -2.55
N HIS A 127 -1.51 -2.31 -1.69
CA HIS A 127 -2.63 -2.53 -0.80
C HIS A 127 -2.26 -2.76 0.66
N CYS A 128 -3.24 -2.49 1.52
CA CYS A 128 -3.28 -2.95 2.89
C CYS A 128 -4.72 -3.41 3.20
N LYS A 129 -5.15 -3.45 4.46
CA LYS A 129 -6.53 -3.85 4.82
C LYS A 129 -7.60 -2.96 4.17
N ALA A 130 -7.50 -1.64 4.36
CA ALA A 130 -8.52 -0.67 3.94
C ALA A 130 -8.00 0.37 2.93
N GLY A 131 -6.74 0.31 2.54
CA GLY A 131 -6.16 1.30 1.64
C GLY A 131 -6.09 2.71 2.23
N ARG A 132 -5.94 2.83 3.56
CA ARG A 132 -6.03 4.11 4.27
C ARG A 132 -4.73 4.62 4.86
N SER A 133 -3.83 3.74 5.30
CA SER A 133 -2.65 4.13 6.05
C SER A 133 -1.39 3.49 5.48
N ARG A 134 -1.19 2.19 5.62
CA ARG A 134 0.02 1.47 5.19
C ARG A 134 0.31 1.63 3.70
N SER A 135 -0.67 1.35 2.83
CA SER A 135 -0.51 1.43 1.38
C SER A 135 -0.37 2.87 0.86
N PRO A 136 -1.10 3.91 1.36
CA PRO A 136 -0.81 5.27 0.99
C PRO A 136 0.59 5.76 1.41
N THR A 137 1.12 5.27 2.54
CA THR A 137 2.49 5.59 2.95
C THR A 137 3.51 5.05 1.94
N MET A 138 3.32 3.81 1.45
CA MET A 138 4.18 3.24 0.41
C MET A 138 4.04 3.99 -0.92
N ALA A 139 2.82 4.34 -1.32
CA ALA A 139 2.58 5.13 -2.52
C ALA A 139 3.17 6.54 -2.43
N ALA A 140 3.14 7.17 -1.25
CA ALA A 140 3.80 8.46 -1.01
C ALA A 140 5.31 8.37 -1.22
N ALA A 141 5.96 7.31 -0.75
CA ALA A 141 7.39 7.09 -0.98
C ALA A 141 7.72 6.98 -2.48
N TYR A 142 6.90 6.27 -3.24
CA TYR A 142 7.04 6.21 -4.70
C TYR A 142 6.89 7.60 -5.36
N LEU A 143 5.85 8.37 -5.00
CA LEU A 143 5.61 9.71 -5.55
C LEU A 143 6.74 10.70 -5.20
N ILE A 144 7.32 10.60 -4.01
CA ILE A 144 8.50 11.37 -3.58
C ILE A 144 9.63 11.17 -4.59
N VAL A 145 9.92 9.94 -4.96
CA VAL A 145 11.04 9.63 -5.89
C VAL A 145 10.73 10.07 -7.31
N VAL A 146 9.54 9.76 -7.81
CA VAL A 146 9.17 10.01 -9.21
C VAL A 146 9.03 11.50 -9.50
N ASN A 147 8.40 12.25 -8.58
CA ASN A 147 8.09 13.66 -8.81
C ASN A 147 9.07 14.61 -8.07
N LYS A 148 10.00 14.06 -7.28
CA LYS A 148 10.88 14.83 -6.37
C LYS A 148 10.11 15.72 -5.40
N TRP A 149 8.93 15.25 -4.99
CA TRP A 149 8.05 15.97 -4.07
C TRP A 149 8.49 15.78 -2.62
N SER A 150 8.15 16.75 -1.77
CA SER A 150 8.19 16.57 -0.33
C SER A 150 7.16 15.53 0.14
N PRO A 151 7.31 14.92 1.31
CA PRO A 151 6.32 14.02 1.89
C PRO A 151 4.93 14.64 1.99
N GLN A 152 4.84 15.91 2.33
CA GLN A 152 3.60 16.66 2.48
C GLN A 152 2.89 16.85 1.13
N GLU A 153 3.62 17.12 0.06
CA GLU A 153 3.07 17.24 -1.30
C GLU A 153 2.53 15.89 -1.79
N ALA A 154 3.30 14.81 -1.61
CA ALA A 154 2.88 13.46 -1.98
C ALA A 154 1.61 13.01 -1.24
N ILE A 155 1.54 13.27 0.07
CA ILE A 155 0.35 12.93 0.89
C ILE A 155 -0.85 13.79 0.47
N ARG A 156 -0.67 15.07 0.21
CA ARG A 156 -1.73 15.97 -0.25
C ARG A 156 -2.30 15.51 -1.59
N PHE A 157 -1.43 15.16 -2.53
CA PHE A 157 -1.85 14.63 -3.83
C PHE A 157 -2.67 13.35 -3.68
N LEU A 158 -2.20 12.39 -2.86
CA LEU A 158 -2.94 11.17 -2.57
C LEU A 158 -4.30 11.45 -1.91
N ALA A 159 -4.36 12.39 -0.98
CA ALA A 159 -5.60 12.76 -0.28
C ALA A 159 -6.65 13.37 -1.22
N ASN A 160 -6.22 14.10 -2.24
CA ASN A 160 -7.14 14.65 -3.26
C ASN A 160 -7.80 13.54 -4.10
N ILE A 161 -7.08 12.46 -4.38
CA ILE A 161 -7.61 11.33 -5.17
C ILE A 161 -8.37 10.34 -4.28
N ARG A 162 -7.87 10.10 -3.05
CA ARG A 162 -8.41 9.15 -2.08
C ARG A 162 -8.64 9.84 -0.72
N PRO A 163 -9.76 10.55 -0.52
CA PRO A 163 -9.95 11.47 0.62
C PRO A 163 -9.93 10.83 2.00
N HIS A 164 -10.11 9.51 2.10
CA HIS A 164 -10.15 8.80 3.37
C HIS A 164 -8.80 8.21 3.81
N ILE A 165 -7.69 8.62 3.18
CA ILE A 165 -6.36 8.21 3.67
C ILE A 165 -6.08 8.83 5.04
N LEU A 166 -5.25 8.13 5.81
CA LEU A 166 -4.84 8.54 7.15
C LEU A 166 -3.37 8.16 7.35
N VAL A 167 -2.48 9.05 6.97
CA VAL A 167 -1.04 8.92 7.26
C VAL A 167 -0.78 9.51 8.65
N ARG A 168 -0.33 8.65 9.57
CA ARG A 168 -0.09 9.02 10.97
C ARG A 168 1.30 9.61 11.15
N GLN A 169 1.51 10.26 12.30
CA GLN A 169 2.77 10.92 12.63
C GLN A 169 4.01 10.04 12.45
N GLY A 170 3.98 8.78 12.91
CA GLY A 170 5.11 7.86 12.74
C GLY A 170 5.41 7.53 11.27
N GLN A 171 4.37 7.41 10.45
CA GLN A 171 4.50 7.18 9.01
C GLN A 171 5.02 8.42 8.28
N LEU A 172 4.57 9.61 8.69
CA LEU A 172 5.10 10.87 8.17
C LEU A 172 6.60 11.00 8.49
N GLN A 173 7.02 10.72 9.73
CA GLN A 173 8.43 10.72 10.13
C GLN A 173 9.27 9.72 9.31
N ALA A 174 8.71 8.54 8.99
CA ALA A 174 9.39 7.57 8.13
C ALA A 174 9.57 8.10 6.70
N LEU A 175 8.55 8.77 6.15
CA LEU A 175 8.63 9.42 4.84
C LEU A 175 9.61 10.59 4.83
N GLU A 176 9.69 11.38 5.90
CA GLU A 176 10.67 12.46 6.03
C GLU A 176 12.10 11.93 6.05
N LYS A 177 12.37 10.85 6.79
CA LYS A 177 13.68 10.17 6.77
C LYS A 177 14.00 9.63 5.39
N PHE A 178 13.04 8.97 4.73
CA PHE A 178 13.18 8.47 3.36
C PHE A 178 13.51 9.61 2.38
N TYR A 179 12.77 10.71 2.42
CA TYR A 179 13.02 11.89 1.60
C TYR A 179 14.41 12.48 1.81
N CYS A 180 14.86 12.58 3.07
CA CYS A 180 16.21 13.06 3.38
C CYS A 180 17.32 12.17 2.78
N THR A 181 17.08 10.86 2.68
CA THR A 181 18.03 9.92 2.05
C THR A 181 18.03 10.11 0.53
N GLU A 182 16.86 10.07 -0.09
CA GLU A 182 16.71 10.20 -1.54
C GLU A 182 17.17 11.57 -2.06
N SER A 183 16.81 12.66 -1.37
CA SER A 183 17.17 14.02 -1.79
C SER A 183 18.67 14.29 -1.83
N LYS A 184 19.48 13.58 -1.07
CA LYS A 184 20.95 13.63 -1.16
C LYS A 184 21.45 13.04 -2.47
N GLN A 185 20.82 11.97 -2.94
CA GLN A 185 21.19 11.32 -4.21
C GLN A 185 20.81 12.18 -5.44
N TRP A 186 19.79 13.05 -5.33
CA TRP A 186 19.39 13.93 -6.45
C TRP A 186 20.31 15.14 -6.63
N ARG A 187 21.13 15.45 -5.62
CA ARG A 187 22.03 16.64 -5.61
C ARG A 187 23.48 16.32 -5.97
N GLY A 188 23.84 15.05 -6.01
CA GLY A 188 25.16 14.57 -6.41
C GLY A 188 25.16 14.10 -7.86
#